data_59f469f84e19c76ef23355f00edcbcdc
#
_entry.id   59f469f84e19c76ef23355f00edcbcdc
#
_cell.length_a   1.000
_cell.length_b   1.000
_cell.length_c   1.000
_cell.angle_alpha   90.00
_cell.angle_beta   90.00
_cell.angle_gamma   90.00
#
_symmetry.space_group_name_H-M   'P 1'
#
loop_
_entity.id
_entity.type
_entity.pdbx_description
1 polymer ?
#
loop_
_entity_poly.entity_id
_entity_poly.type
_entity_poly.pdbx_seq_one_letter_code
_entity_poly.pdbx_strand_id
1 'polypeptide(L)'
;MIWEQRVRGIVMVTNCTEGGRTKCEQYWPADSKPVPHGELIVTLRSEKQEPDWTLREFRVKNRNNSEERTVKHFHFTAWPDHGVPEGTEVLIQFRGLVRRHIERDGAGAPTVVHCSAGVGRTGTIMALDVLLQQLEKERAVGINGFVHKMRLSRPHMVQTESQYVFLHQCIMDRLQSHENTEENIYENTEENIYENTLENTEENIYENGDTIYANATALRVFPQQKNIN
;
A
#
# COMPACT_ATOMS: atom_id res chain seq x y z
N MET A 1 -16.42 11.28 -17.08
CA MET A 1 -15.57 10.13 -16.68
C MET A 1 -15.74 9.76 -15.21
N ILE A 2 -15.32 10.59 -14.21
CA ILE A 2 -15.42 10.24 -12.76
C ILE A 2 -16.84 9.82 -12.37
N TRP A 3 -17.85 10.59 -12.78
CA TRP A 3 -19.25 10.30 -12.51
C TRP A 3 -19.77 9.06 -13.24
N GLU A 4 -19.52 8.95 -14.53
CA GLU A 4 -19.98 7.85 -15.41
C GLU A 4 -19.39 6.49 -14.98
N GLN A 5 -18.10 6.48 -14.63
CA GLN A 5 -17.41 5.27 -14.17
C GLN A 5 -17.59 4.99 -12.68
N ARG A 6 -18.41 5.78 -11.98
CA ARG A 6 -18.66 5.65 -10.54
C ARG A 6 -17.40 5.65 -9.68
N VAL A 7 -16.37 6.36 -10.12
CA VAL A 7 -15.07 6.46 -9.42
C VAL A 7 -15.28 6.94 -8.00
N ARG A 8 -14.66 6.25 -7.03
CA ARG A 8 -14.71 6.60 -5.61
C ARG A 8 -13.37 7.04 -5.05
N GLY A 9 -12.28 6.79 -5.77
CA GLY A 9 -10.93 7.16 -5.38
C GLY A 9 -10.15 7.78 -6.51
N ILE A 10 -9.44 8.89 -6.23
CA ILE A 10 -8.48 9.52 -7.13
C ILE A 10 -7.12 9.54 -6.41
N VAL A 11 -6.08 9.05 -7.06
CA VAL A 11 -4.71 9.04 -6.56
C VAL A 11 -3.88 9.97 -7.42
N MET A 12 -3.35 11.02 -6.82
CA MET A 12 -2.50 12.04 -7.44
C MET A 12 -1.08 11.94 -6.90
N VAL A 13 -0.11 11.71 -7.77
CA VAL A 13 1.32 11.55 -7.42
C VAL A 13 2.21 12.62 -8.06
N THR A 14 1.73 13.85 -8.08
CA THR A 14 2.46 15.04 -8.52
C THR A 14 1.95 16.25 -7.75
N ASN A 15 2.78 17.25 -7.54
CA ASN A 15 2.32 18.55 -7.12
C ASN A 15 1.77 19.35 -8.33
N CYS A 16 0.97 20.37 -8.08
CA CYS A 16 0.49 21.26 -9.16
C CYS A 16 1.66 22.00 -9.82
N THR A 17 2.63 22.43 -9.03
CA THR A 17 3.84 23.11 -9.50
C THR A 17 5.08 22.42 -8.90
N GLU A 18 6.06 22.11 -9.74
CA GLU A 18 7.32 21.52 -9.34
C GLU A 18 8.45 22.21 -10.12
N GLY A 19 9.55 22.61 -9.45
CA GLY A 19 10.67 23.32 -10.08
C GLY A 19 10.24 24.58 -10.85
N GLY A 20 9.21 25.29 -10.38
CA GLY A 20 8.66 26.48 -11.03
C GLY A 20 7.82 26.21 -12.29
N ARG A 21 7.54 24.94 -12.60
CA ARG A 21 6.74 24.55 -13.79
C ARG A 21 5.42 23.94 -13.36
N THR A 22 4.33 24.33 -14.00
CA THR A 22 3.03 23.70 -13.82
C THR A 22 3.05 22.26 -14.34
N LYS A 23 2.71 21.32 -13.47
CA LYS A 23 2.62 19.87 -13.77
C LYS A 23 1.17 19.39 -13.87
N CYS A 24 0.29 20.03 -13.14
CA CYS A 24 -1.14 19.71 -13.10
C CYS A 24 -1.91 20.94 -12.64
N GLU A 25 -3.04 21.23 -13.26
CA GLU A 25 -3.95 22.24 -12.76
C GLU A 25 -4.71 21.72 -11.53
N GLN A 26 -4.99 22.63 -10.59
CA GLN A 26 -5.85 22.28 -9.47
C GLN A 26 -7.30 22.12 -9.96
N TYR A 27 -7.76 20.89 -10.00
CA TYR A 27 -9.10 20.54 -10.50
C TYR A 27 -10.14 20.35 -9.38
N TRP A 28 -9.75 20.55 -8.14
CA TRP A 28 -10.63 20.45 -6.97
C TRP A 28 -10.92 21.83 -6.37
N PRO A 29 -12.05 22.00 -5.65
CA PRO A 29 -12.36 23.25 -4.96
C PRO A 29 -11.27 23.60 -3.93
N ALA A 30 -10.88 24.87 -3.89
CA ALA A 30 -9.89 25.38 -2.93
C ALA A 30 -10.48 25.53 -1.51
N ASP A 31 -11.79 25.66 -1.41
CA ASP A 31 -12.53 25.81 -0.15
C ASP A 31 -13.81 24.94 -0.16
N SER A 32 -14.61 25.03 0.88
CA SER A 32 -15.87 24.29 1.01
C SER A 32 -17.01 24.82 0.13
N LYS A 33 -16.76 25.85 -0.71
CA LYS A 33 -17.79 26.36 -1.62
C LYS A 33 -18.04 25.38 -2.77
N PRO A 34 -19.31 25.18 -3.14
CA PRO A 34 -19.66 24.35 -4.27
C PRO A 34 -19.13 24.91 -5.58
N VAL A 35 -18.42 24.12 -6.36
CA VAL A 35 -17.91 24.49 -7.69
C VAL A 35 -18.64 23.67 -8.75
N PRO A 36 -19.31 24.37 -9.73
CA PRO A 36 -20.01 23.69 -10.82
C PRO A 36 -19.03 23.20 -11.89
N HIS A 37 -19.25 21.98 -12.37
CA HIS A 37 -18.57 21.35 -13.50
C HIS A 37 -19.64 20.74 -14.44
N GLY A 38 -20.19 21.55 -15.34
CA GLY A 38 -21.32 21.16 -16.18
C GLY A 38 -22.54 20.79 -15.32
N GLU A 39 -23.03 19.58 -15.45
CA GLU A 39 -24.16 19.06 -14.66
C GLU A 39 -23.80 18.63 -13.23
N LEU A 40 -22.53 18.64 -12.89
CA LEU A 40 -22.04 18.23 -11.58
C LEU A 40 -21.68 19.44 -10.73
N ILE A 41 -21.85 19.28 -9.42
CA ILE A 41 -21.36 20.22 -8.41
C ILE A 41 -20.39 19.46 -7.52
N VAL A 42 -19.17 19.96 -7.40
CA VAL A 42 -18.14 19.42 -6.52
C VAL A 42 -17.98 20.32 -5.30
N THR A 43 -17.96 19.71 -4.11
CA THR A 43 -17.79 20.42 -2.85
C THR A 43 -16.72 19.71 -2.03
N LEU A 44 -15.74 20.44 -1.51
CA LEU A 44 -14.76 19.93 -0.54
C LEU A 44 -15.46 19.73 0.81
N ARG A 45 -15.45 18.49 1.31
CA ARG A 45 -16.03 18.11 2.60
C ARG A 45 -15.02 18.13 3.72
N SER A 46 -13.86 17.61 3.45
CA SER A 46 -12.74 17.58 4.41
C SER A 46 -11.42 17.56 3.69
N GLU A 47 -10.42 18.11 4.36
CA GLU A 47 -9.01 18.04 3.96
C GLU A 47 -8.19 17.73 5.20
N LYS A 48 -7.30 16.74 5.10
CA LYS A 48 -6.30 16.41 6.11
C LYS A 48 -4.93 16.41 5.47
N GLN A 49 -4.12 17.36 5.88
CA GLN A 49 -2.74 17.47 5.43
C GLN A 49 -1.82 16.71 6.39
N GLU A 50 -1.03 15.83 5.84
CA GLU A 50 0.06 15.12 6.50
C GLU A 50 1.40 15.56 5.88
N PRO A 51 2.55 15.24 6.47
CA PRO A 51 3.85 15.67 5.94
C PRO A 51 4.09 15.27 4.48
N ASP A 52 3.67 14.08 4.08
CA ASP A 52 4.01 13.47 2.80
C ASP A 52 2.83 13.35 1.83
N TRP A 53 1.62 13.59 2.31
CA TRP A 53 0.40 13.54 1.50
C TRP A 53 -0.73 14.39 2.07
N THR A 54 -1.70 14.68 1.22
CA THR A 54 -2.97 15.31 1.62
C THR A 54 -4.14 14.41 1.23
N LEU A 55 -5.04 14.18 2.16
CA LEU A 55 -6.27 13.42 1.96
C LEU A 55 -7.44 14.39 1.88
N ARG A 56 -8.24 14.29 0.81
CA ARG A 56 -9.44 15.11 0.64
C ARG A 56 -10.67 14.22 0.42
N GLU A 57 -11.80 14.72 0.85
CA GLU A 57 -13.08 14.11 0.57
C GLU A 57 -13.97 15.12 -0.17
N PHE A 58 -14.45 14.72 -1.34
CA PHE A 58 -15.35 15.52 -2.15
C PHE A 58 -16.74 14.93 -2.15
N ARG A 59 -17.74 15.81 -2.04
CA ARG A 59 -19.11 15.50 -2.42
C ARG A 59 -19.32 15.92 -3.86
N VAL A 60 -19.72 14.98 -4.70
CA VAL A 60 -20.06 15.22 -6.10
C VAL A 60 -21.57 15.00 -6.25
N LYS A 61 -22.31 16.06 -6.60
CA LYS A 61 -23.76 16.03 -6.75
C LYS A 61 -24.15 16.28 -8.20
N ASN A 62 -25.07 15.49 -8.73
CA ASN A 62 -25.66 15.74 -10.03
C ASN A 62 -26.85 16.72 -9.86
N ARG A 63 -26.88 17.76 -10.67
CA ARG A 63 -27.93 18.82 -10.64
C ARG A 63 -29.29 18.30 -11.13
N ASN A 64 -29.28 17.34 -12.05
CA ASN A 64 -30.49 16.91 -12.76
C ASN A 64 -31.34 15.90 -11.96
N ASN A 65 -30.68 15.05 -11.13
CA ASN A 65 -31.38 13.98 -10.41
C ASN A 65 -31.12 13.99 -8.91
N SER A 66 -30.44 15.00 -8.38
CA SER A 66 -30.07 15.13 -6.97
C SER A 66 -29.22 13.96 -6.41
N GLU A 67 -28.77 13.04 -7.25
CA GLU A 67 -27.85 11.98 -6.83
C GLU A 67 -26.53 12.59 -6.35
N GLU A 68 -25.99 12.07 -5.26
CA GLU A 68 -24.69 12.50 -4.76
C GLU A 68 -23.80 11.31 -4.41
N ARG A 69 -22.51 11.51 -4.56
CA ARG A 69 -21.48 10.50 -4.27
C ARG A 69 -20.29 11.14 -3.58
N THR A 70 -19.66 10.38 -2.73
CA THR A 70 -18.38 10.73 -2.12
C THR A 70 -17.24 10.21 -2.99
N VAL A 71 -16.23 11.07 -3.21
CA VAL A 71 -14.98 10.74 -3.89
C VAL A 71 -13.83 11.11 -2.97
N LYS A 72 -12.96 10.16 -2.65
CA LYS A 72 -11.73 10.40 -1.88
C LYS A 72 -10.57 10.72 -2.81
N HIS A 73 -9.79 11.70 -2.42
CA HIS A 73 -8.60 12.15 -3.15
C HIS A 73 -7.36 11.94 -2.29
N PHE A 74 -6.46 11.11 -2.78
CA PHE A 74 -5.18 10.75 -2.16
C PHE A 74 -4.09 11.46 -2.93
N HIS A 75 -3.55 12.54 -2.37
CA HIS A 75 -2.54 13.36 -3.02
C HIS A 75 -1.18 13.17 -2.34
N PHE A 76 -0.31 12.39 -2.96
CA PHE A 76 1.07 12.22 -2.52
C PHE A 76 1.90 13.45 -2.91
N THR A 77 2.41 14.17 -1.93
CA THR A 77 3.10 15.45 -2.10
C THR A 77 4.62 15.37 -1.96
N ALA A 78 5.13 14.25 -1.41
CA ALA A 78 6.56 14.06 -1.12
C ALA A 78 7.37 13.51 -2.30
N TRP A 79 6.80 13.37 -3.51
CA TRP A 79 7.60 13.00 -4.67
C TRP A 79 8.49 14.15 -5.12
N PRO A 80 9.83 13.98 -5.16
CA PRO A 80 10.72 15.04 -5.57
C PRO A 80 10.53 15.41 -7.06
N ASP A 81 10.85 16.66 -7.44
CA ASP A 81 10.71 17.12 -8.84
C ASP A 81 11.51 16.23 -9.82
N HIS A 82 12.67 15.75 -9.37
CA HIS A 82 13.53 14.84 -10.12
C HIS A 82 13.75 13.52 -9.37
N GLY A 83 13.83 12.41 -10.12
CA GLY A 83 14.14 11.09 -9.58
C GLY A 83 12.96 10.40 -8.90
N VAL A 84 13.22 9.77 -7.77
CA VAL A 84 12.31 8.99 -6.96
C VAL A 84 12.43 9.41 -5.48
N PRO A 85 11.47 9.05 -4.59
CA PRO A 85 11.62 9.29 -3.16
C PRO A 85 12.93 8.68 -2.61
N GLU A 86 13.53 9.30 -1.58
CA GLU A 86 14.77 8.79 -0.97
C GLU A 86 14.57 7.43 -0.31
N GLY A 87 13.44 7.25 0.38
CA GLY A 87 13.06 6.01 1.05
C GLY A 87 11.82 5.38 0.44
N THR A 88 11.69 4.09 0.63
CA THR A 88 10.57 3.30 0.10
C THR A 88 9.33 3.37 0.98
N GLU A 89 9.55 3.51 2.30
CA GLU A 89 8.53 3.36 3.34
C GLU A 89 7.34 4.32 3.16
N VAL A 90 7.62 5.59 2.87
CA VAL A 90 6.57 6.62 2.72
C VAL A 90 5.61 6.29 1.58
N LEU A 91 6.14 5.82 0.43
CA LEU A 91 5.30 5.43 -0.70
C LEU A 91 4.54 4.13 -0.43
N ILE A 92 5.16 3.17 0.28
CA ILE A 92 4.51 1.92 0.71
C ILE A 92 3.36 2.22 1.67
N GLN A 93 3.55 3.10 2.66
CA GLN A 93 2.51 3.55 3.58
C GLN A 93 1.36 4.24 2.85
N PHE A 94 1.68 5.18 1.96
CA PHE A 94 0.67 5.85 1.13
C PHE A 94 -0.14 4.86 0.29
N ARG A 95 0.53 3.90 -0.38
CA ARG A 95 -0.14 2.81 -1.10
C ARG A 95 -1.08 2.02 -0.17
N GLY A 96 -0.66 1.77 1.06
CA GLY A 96 -1.48 1.09 2.06
C GLY A 96 -2.78 1.85 2.39
N LEU A 97 -2.74 3.19 2.47
CA LEU A 97 -3.94 4.02 2.64
C LEU A 97 -4.90 3.88 1.45
N VAL A 98 -4.37 3.96 0.24
CA VAL A 98 -5.16 3.81 -1.00
C VAL A 98 -5.79 2.42 -1.07
N ARG A 99 -5.01 1.37 -0.78
CA ARG A 99 -5.49 -0.03 -0.83
C ARG A 99 -6.63 -0.27 0.15
N ARG A 100 -6.51 0.18 1.39
CA ARG A 100 -7.59 0.09 2.38
C ARG A 100 -8.88 0.76 1.92
N HIS A 101 -8.79 1.90 1.24
CA HIS A 101 -9.98 2.55 0.67
C HIS A 101 -10.59 1.73 -0.47
N ILE A 102 -9.77 1.20 -1.38
CA ILE A 102 -10.26 0.37 -2.50
C ILE A 102 -11.02 -0.85 -1.97
N GLU A 103 -10.50 -1.49 -0.94
CA GLU A 103 -11.10 -2.71 -0.36
C GLU A 103 -12.38 -2.43 0.44
N ARG A 104 -12.42 -1.34 1.21
CA ARG A 104 -13.54 -1.03 2.10
C ARG A 104 -14.65 -0.23 1.42
N ASP A 105 -14.27 0.79 0.68
CA ASP A 105 -15.18 1.82 0.20
C ASP A 105 -15.28 1.85 -1.33
N GLY A 106 -14.37 1.18 -2.03
CA GLY A 106 -14.28 1.20 -3.51
C GLY A 106 -15.48 0.57 -4.22
N ALA A 107 -16.18 -0.38 -3.56
CA ALA A 107 -17.38 -1.04 -4.08
C ALA A 107 -17.22 -1.60 -5.51
N GLY A 108 -16.01 -2.07 -5.87
CA GLY A 108 -15.69 -2.56 -7.20
C GLY A 108 -15.54 -1.48 -8.28
N ALA A 109 -15.67 -0.19 -7.92
CA ALA A 109 -15.48 0.90 -8.86
C ALA A 109 -13.98 1.12 -9.18
N PRO A 110 -13.65 1.58 -10.39
CA PRO A 110 -12.27 1.88 -10.74
C PRO A 110 -11.72 3.05 -9.93
N THR A 111 -10.43 2.99 -9.60
CA THR A 111 -9.67 4.10 -9.01
C THR A 111 -8.90 4.81 -10.11
N VAL A 112 -8.97 6.13 -10.16
CA VAL A 112 -8.19 6.94 -11.11
C VAL A 112 -6.84 7.25 -10.49
N VAL A 113 -5.76 6.96 -11.21
CA VAL A 113 -4.38 7.28 -10.80
C VAL A 113 -3.76 8.21 -11.82
N HIS A 114 -3.19 9.32 -11.39
CA HIS A 114 -2.52 10.24 -12.29
C HIS A 114 -1.29 10.93 -11.66
N CYS A 115 -0.41 11.38 -12.52
CA CYS A 115 0.64 12.36 -12.23
C CYS A 115 0.53 13.51 -13.22
N SER A 116 1.62 14.00 -13.81
CA SER A 116 1.58 14.97 -14.91
C SER A 116 1.25 14.28 -16.24
N ALA A 117 2.14 13.39 -16.74
CA ALA A 117 1.93 12.68 -18.01
C ALA A 117 1.12 11.37 -17.87
N GLY A 118 0.94 10.88 -16.66
CA GLY A 118 0.19 9.65 -16.39
C GLY A 118 0.91 8.36 -16.79
N VAL A 119 2.24 8.34 -16.75
CA VAL A 119 3.04 7.15 -17.14
C VAL A 119 4.15 6.82 -16.14
N GLY A 120 5.00 7.76 -15.72
CA GLY A 120 6.16 7.49 -14.86
C GLY A 120 5.72 7.17 -13.42
N ARG A 121 5.49 8.19 -12.60
CA ARG A 121 5.03 8.05 -11.21
C ARG A 121 3.72 7.26 -11.10
N THR A 122 2.81 7.48 -12.04
CA THR A 122 1.56 6.72 -12.17
C THR A 122 1.85 5.23 -12.33
N GLY A 123 2.74 4.88 -13.27
CA GLY A 123 3.13 3.48 -13.49
C GLY A 123 3.80 2.88 -12.26
N THR A 124 4.65 3.66 -11.58
CA THR A 124 5.37 3.20 -10.38
C THR A 124 4.43 2.86 -9.23
N ILE A 125 3.49 3.73 -8.87
CA ILE A 125 2.54 3.43 -7.77
C ILE A 125 1.57 2.30 -8.13
N MET A 126 1.12 2.22 -9.38
CA MET A 126 0.25 1.13 -9.83
C MET A 126 0.98 -0.21 -9.83
N ALA A 127 2.24 -0.24 -10.30
CA ALA A 127 3.07 -1.45 -10.24
C ALA A 127 3.34 -1.87 -8.81
N LEU A 128 3.70 -0.93 -7.94
CA LEU A 128 3.93 -1.19 -6.52
C LEU A 128 2.71 -1.82 -5.86
N ASP A 129 1.51 -1.31 -6.14
CA ASP A 129 0.28 -1.84 -5.56
C ASP A 129 0.02 -3.30 -5.94
N VAL A 130 0.19 -3.65 -7.21
CA VAL A 130 -0.05 -5.02 -7.69
C VAL A 130 1.05 -5.98 -7.23
N LEU A 131 2.32 -5.53 -7.29
CA LEU A 131 3.47 -6.36 -6.91
C LEU A 131 3.47 -6.68 -5.41
N LEU A 132 3.10 -5.73 -4.55
CA LEU A 132 2.96 -6.00 -3.12
C LEU A 132 1.81 -6.98 -2.84
N GLN A 133 0.69 -6.88 -3.54
CA GLN A 133 -0.39 -7.87 -3.42
C GLN A 133 0.05 -9.26 -3.90
N GLN A 134 0.83 -9.32 -5.00
CA GLN A 134 1.38 -10.57 -5.49
C GLN A 134 2.33 -11.17 -4.46
N LEU A 135 3.23 -10.38 -3.90
CA LEU A 135 4.16 -10.81 -2.85
C LEU A 135 3.42 -11.39 -1.64
N GLU A 136 2.39 -10.71 -1.16
CA GLU A 136 1.58 -11.14 -0.02
C GLU A 136 0.87 -12.48 -0.27
N LYS A 137 0.40 -12.73 -1.50
CA LYS A 137 -0.37 -13.93 -1.86
C LYS A 137 0.50 -15.10 -2.30
N GLU A 138 1.52 -14.84 -3.12
CA GLU A 138 2.28 -15.86 -3.84
C GLU A 138 3.70 -16.03 -3.29
N ARG A 139 4.15 -15.16 -2.38
CA ARG A 139 5.53 -15.10 -1.86
C ARG A 139 6.58 -14.97 -2.97
N ALA A 140 6.16 -14.51 -4.13
CA ALA A 140 7.00 -14.28 -5.30
C ALA A 140 6.47 -13.12 -6.12
N VAL A 141 7.34 -12.41 -6.84
CA VAL A 141 6.94 -11.30 -7.70
C VAL A 141 7.69 -11.34 -9.05
N GLY A 142 6.98 -10.96 -10.11
CA GLY A 142 7.54 -10.84 -11.45
C GLY A 142 7.57 -9.39 -11.92
N ILE A 143 8.49 -8.56 -11.40
CA ILE A 143 8.52 -7.11 -11.67
C ILE A 143 8.64 -6.82 -13.16
N ASN A 144 9.61 -7.45 -13.85
CA ASN A 144 9.81 -7.25 -15.30
C ASN A 144 8.57 -7.62 -16.10
N GLY A 145 8.01 -8.81 -15.88
CA GLY A 145 6.84 -9.29 -16.58
C GLY A 145 5.62 -8.39 -16.37
N PHE A 146 5.43 -7.90 -15.13
CA PHE A 146 4.33 -7.00 -14.83
C PHE A 146 4.49 -5.62 -15.50
N VAL A 147 5.67 -5.01 -15.44
CA VAL A 147 5.94 -3.73 -16.11
C VAL A 147 5.76 -3.87 -17.62
N HIS A 148 6.24 -4.97 -18.21
CA HIS A 148 6.02 -5.25 -19.63
C HIS A 148 4.51 -5.32 -19.96
N LYS A 149 3.73 -6.05 -19.16
CA LYS A 149 2.27 -6.16 -19.31
C LYS A 149 1.56 -4.80 -19.22
N MET A 150 1.97 -3.94 -18.27
CA MET A 150 1.43 -2.58 -18.18
C MET A 150 1.69 -1.76 -19.45
N ARG A 151 2.89 -1.90 -20.05
CA ARG A 151 3.29 -1.18 -21.27
C ARG A 151 2.53 -1.63 -22.52
N LEU A 152 1.92 -2.82 -22.51
CA LEU A 152 1.01 -3.23 -23.59
C LEU A 152 -0.32 -2.44 -23.55
N SER A 153 -0.78 -2.05 -22.35
CA SER A 153 -2.00 -1.26 -22.19
C SER A 153 -1.74 0.24 -22.37
N ARG A 154 -0.61 0.74 -21.84
CA ARG A 154 -0.20 2.15 -21.97
C ARG A 154 1.34 2.22 -22.06
N PRO A 155 1.89 2.67 -23.20
CA PRO A 155 3.34 2.80 -23.37
C PRO A 155 3.99 3.68 -22.30
N HIS A 156 5.26 3.41 -22.00
CA HIS A 156 6.09 4.15 -21.06
C HIS A 156 5.67 4.08 -19.58
N MET A 157 4.77 3.19 -19.19
CA MET A 157 4.48 2.94 -17.77
C MET A 157 5.77 2.53 -17.05
N VAL A 158 6.07 3.15 -15.90
CA VAL A 158 7.39 3.13 -15.23
C VAL A 158 8.46 3.67 -16.19
N GLN A 159 8.49 5.00 -16.32
CA GLN A 159 9.14 5.69 -17.46
C GLN A 159 10.66 5.70 -17.38
N THR A 160 11.24 5.78 -16.17
CA THR A 160 12.69 5.93 -16.00
C THR A 160 13.31 4.70 -15.35
N GLU A 161 14.60 4.51 -15.59
CA GLU A 161 15.39 3.46 -14.94
C GLU A 161 15.34 3.60 -13.41
N SER A 162 15.48 4.82 -12.88
CA SER A 162 15.40 5.07 -11.44
C SER A 162 14.04 4.65 -10.83
N GLN A 163 12.94 4.84 -11.54
CA GLN A 163 11.63 4.36 -11.11
C GLN A 163 11.54 2.83 -11.11
N TYR A 164 12.17 2.18 -12.09
CA TYR A 164 12.21 0.73 -12.17
C TYR A 164 13.07 0.13 -11.04
N VAL A 165 14.25 0.69 -10.78
CA VAL A 165 15.11 0.28 -9.66
C VAL A 165 14.40 0.52 -8.32
N PHE A 166 13.72 1.64 -8.17
CA PHE A 166 12.96 1.97 -6.96
C PHE A 166 11.85 0.95 -6.66
N LEU A 167 11.18 0.41 -7.68
CA LEU A 167 10.22 -0.69 -7.50
C LEU A 167 10.89 -1.93 -6.90
N HIS A 168 12.08 -2.30 -7.41
CA HIS A 168 12.85 -3.42 -6.84
C HIS A 168 13.19 -3.16 -5.38
N GLN A 169 13.60 -1.94 -5.05
CA GLN A 169 13.93 -1.56 -3.68
C GLN A 169 12.72 -1.66 -2.75
N CYS A 170 11.57 -1.15 -3.16
CA CYS A 170 10.33 -1.29 -2.39
C CYS A 170 9.97 -2.75 -2.08
N ILE A 171 10.14 -3.64 -3.05
CA ILE A 171 9.85 -5.06 -2.86
C ILE A 171 10.86 -5.72 -1.94
N MET A 172 12.16 -5.42 -2.10
CA MET A 172 13.22 -5.94 -1.24
C MET A 172 13.04 -5.52 0.22
N ASP A 173 12.79 -4.22 0.46
CA ASP A 173 12.59 -3.69 1.81
C ASP A 173 11.36 -4.32 2.48
N ARG A 174 10.32 -4.60 1.69
CA ARG A 174 9.12 -5.29 2.21
C ARG A 174 9.38 -6.75 2.55
N LEU A 175 10.19 -7.47 1.77
CA LEU A 175 10.62 -8.83 2.06
C LEU A 175 11.43 -8.89 3.37
N GLN A 176 12.43 -8.03 3.51
CA GLN A 176 13.27 -7.97 4.71
C GLN A 176 12.47 -7.63 5.98
N SER A 177 11.48 -6.74 5.86
CA SER A 177 10.61 -6.43 7.00
C SER A 177 9.72 -7.60 7.42
N HIS A 178 9.36 -8.50 6.52
CA HIS A 178 8.63 -9.73 6.85
C HIS A 178 9.53 -10.77 7.51
N GLU A 179 10.76 -10.98 7.00
CA GLU A 179 11.72 -11.91 7.57
C GLU A 179 12.07 -11.52 9.01
N ASN A 180 12.39 -10.25 9.26
CA ASN A 180 12.67 -9.74 10.61
C ASN A 180 11.47 -9.89 11.56
N THR A 181 10.25 -9.81 11.07
CA THR A 181 9.04 -9.98 11.89
C THR A 181 8.83 -11.46 12.21
N GLU A 182 9.08 -12.36 11.28
CA GLU A 182 8.99 -13.80 11.50
C GLU A 182 10.11 -14.27 12.49
N GLU A 183 11.35 -13.83 12.32
CA GLU A 183 12.45 -14.12 13.25
C GLU A 183 12.15 -13.61 14.66
N ASN A 184 11.70 -12.37 14.83
CA ASN A 184 11.32 -11.83 16.14
C ASN A 184 10.14 -12.59 16.80
N ILE A 185 9.22 -13.15 16.01
CA ILE A 185 8.13 -13.97 16.54
C ILE A 185 8.70 -15.32 17.02
N TYR A 186 9.64 -15.92 16.30
CA TYR A 186 10.28 -17.18 16.72
C TYR A 186 11.14 -16.97 17.96
N GLU A 187 11.97 -15.93 18.03
CA GLU A 187 12.77 -15.61 19.21
C GLU A 187 11.90 -15.36 20.45
N ASN A 188 10.88 -14.50 20.34
CA ASN A 188 9.94 -14.24 21.45
C ASN A 188 9.13 -15.48 21.86
N THR A 189 8.86 -16.39 20.94
CA THR A 189 8.14 -17.63 21.27
C THR A 189 9.08 -18.63 21.97
N GLU A 190 10.32 -18.71 21.55
CA GLU A 190 11.32 -19.55 22.21
C GLU A 190 11.66 -19.03 23.61
N GLU A 191 11.91 -17.74 23.80
CA GLU A 191 12.15 -17.14 25.12
C GLU A 191 10.97 -17.36 26.07
N ASN A 192 9.73 -17.12 25.62
CA ASN A 192 8.53 -17.36 26.42
C ASN A 192 8.32 -18.84 26.75
N ILE A 193 8.72 -19.76 25.87
CA ILE A 193 8.67 -21.20 26.15
C ILE A 193 9.72 -21.59 27.19
N TYR A 194 10.92 -21.02 27.11
CA TYR A 194 11.99 -21.27 28.09
C TYR A 194 11.65 -20.69 29.46
N GLU A 195 11.16 -19.45 29.55
CA GLU A 195 10.75 -18.85 30.82
C GLU A 195 9.59 -19.61 31.47
N ASN A 196 8.53 -19.93 30.73
CA ASN A 196 7.41 -20.73 31.24
C ASN A 196 7.80 -22.17 31.61
N THR A 197 8.87 -22.74 31.00
CA THR A 197 9.36 -24.07 31.35
C THR A 197 10.19 -24.01 32.61
N LEU A 198 10.96 -22.96 32.86
CA LEU A 198 11.74 -22.75 34.07
C LEU A 198 10.84 -22.44 35.28
N GLU A 199 9.85 -21.57 35.16
CA GLU A 199 8.89 -21.30 36.25
C GLU A 199 8.07 -22.54 36.61
N ASN A 200 7.60 -23.32 35.65
CA ASN A 200 6.89 -24.58 35.89
C ASN A 200 7.78 -25.70 36.45
N THR A 201 9.11 -25.68 36.23
CA THR A 201 10.04 -26.67 36.82
C THR A 201 10.36 -26.34 38.27
N GLU A 202 10.40 -25.06 38.68
CA GLU A 202 10.66 -24.71 40.09
C GLU A 202 9.44 -24.95 40.99
N GLU A 203 8.21 -24.74 40.50
CA GLU A 203 6.98 -25.02 41.29
C GLU A 203 6.65 -26.51 41.38
N ASN A 204 7.01 -27.36 40.39
CA ASN A 204 6.63 -28.77 40.36
C ASN A 204 7.65 -29.74 40.96
N ILE A 205 8.81 -29.27 41.47
CA ILE A 205 9.79 -30.14 42.16
C ILE A 205 9.30 -30.58 43.55
N TYR A 206 8.24 -29.95 44.09
CA TYR A 206 7.74 -30.26 45.43
C TYR A 206 6.46 -31.11 45.50
N GLU A 207 5.79 -31.41 44.37
CA GLU A 207 4.62 -32.30 44.35
C GLU A 207 4.62 -33.27 43.17
N ASN A 208 4.76 -34.58 43.51
CA ASN A 208 4.41 -35.79 42.76
C ASN A 208 5.31 -36.27 41.59
N GLY A 209 6.05 -37.29 41.89
CA GLY A 209 6.92 -38.07 40.98
C GLY A 209 6.25 -38.93 39.90
N ASP A 210 5.00 -38.72 39.53
CA ASP A 210 4.27 -39.60 38.58
C ASP A 210 3.73 -38.94 37.28
N THR A 211 4.03 -37.67 37.04
CA THR A 211 3.42 -36.95 35.86
C THR A 211 4.39 -36.62 34.71
N ILE A 212 5.64 -37.10 34.76
CA ILE A 212 6.67 -36.74 33.77
C ILE A 212 6.55 -37.46 32.40
N TYR A 213 5.67 -38.49 32.27
CA TYR A 213 5.61 -39.28 31.04
C TYR A 213 4.50 -38.90 30.06
N ALA A 214 3.66 -37.89 30.32
CA ALA A 214 2.49 -37.61 29.48
C ALA A 214 2.72 -36.54 28.38
N ASN A 215 3.71 -35.66 28.46
CA ASN A 215 3.85 -34.51 27.56
C ASN A 215 4.98 -34.55 26.52
N ALA A 216 5.78 -35.66 26.48
CA ALA A 216 6.88 -35.75 25.52
C ALA A 216 6.52 -36.26 24.11
N THR A 217 5.22 -36.44 23.79
CA THR A 217 4.78 -37.06 22.52
C THR A 217 4.17 -36.09 21.52
N ALA A 218 4.13 -34.79 21.78
CA ALA A 218 3.39 -33.82 20.94
C ALA A 218 4.25 -32.90 20.05
N LEU A 219 5.57 -33.02 20.06
CA LEU A 219 6.42 -32.19 19.17
C LEU A 219 7.31 -33.11 18.28
N ARG A 220 6.71 -33.60 17.18
CA ARG A 220 7.50 -34.06 16.03
C ARG A 220 7.66 -32.89 15.07
N VAL A 221 8.76 -32.16 15.19
CA VAL A 221 9.27 -31.27 14.17
C VAL A 221 9.87 -32.13 13.06
N PHE A 222 9.35 -32.00 11.82
CA PHE A 222 9.92 -32.66 10.67
C PHE A 222 11.21 -31.93 10.26
N PRO A 223 12.36 -32.61 10.18
CA PRO A 223 13.60 -32.00 9.69
C PRO A 223 13.48 -31.76 8.18
N GLN A 224 13.81 -30.56 7.76
CA GLN A 224 13.98 -30.21 6.35
C GLN A 224 15.13 -31.05 5.77
N GLN A 225 14.82 -31.80 4.71
CA GLN A 225 15.86 -32.52 3.95
C GLN A 225 16.68 -31.49 3.16
N LYS A 226 17.94 -31.33 3.57
CA LYS A 226 18.99 -30.74 2.73
C LYS A 226 19.27 -31.69 1.59
N ASN A 227 18.85 -31.39 0.38
CA ASN A 227 19.40 -32.05 -0.80
C ASN A 227 20.74 -31.41 -1.14
N ILE A 228 21.79 -32.18 -0.87
CA ILE A 228 23.11 -32.01 -1.43
C ILE A 228 23.16 -32.93 -2.67
N ASN A 229 23.24 -32.29 -3.84
CA ASN A 229 24.04 -32.71 -5.00
C ASN A 229 23.96 -31.59 -6.07
#